data_c5fd257a585349f07864dffb398eccd4
#
_entry.id   c5fd257a585349f07864dffb398eccd4
#
_cell.length_a   1.000
_cell.length_b   1.000
_cell.length_c   1.000
_cell.angle_alpha   90.00
_cell.angle_beta   90.00
_cell.angle_gamma   90.00
#
_symmetry.space_group_name_H-M   'P 1'
#
loop_
_entity.id
_entity.type
_entity.pdbx_description
1 polymer ?
#
loop_
_entity_poly.entity_id
_entity_poly.type
_entity_poly.pdbx_seq_one_letter_code
_entity_poly.pdbx_strand_id
1 'polypeptide(L)'
;MRDVDLDHGVKWSDVTRTTLAGRKPPDWLKAGDILFVAKGARFYAVCIDDPPSPAVCSPHFFLLRVAPQGPLLPAFLAWQINQLPFQRQLQQAAEGSSQLSIRRPVLESLTLCVPSLVDQQRIVALADLTRQERHVLNQLIHNREQQLQALAESLVHAAQAGH
;
A
#
# COMPACT_ATOMS: atom_id res chain seq x y z
N MET A 1 10.06 -5.80 2.77
CA MET A 1 8.62 -5.75 3.03
C MET A 1 7.95 -6.31 1.79
N ARG A 2 7.56 -7.59 1.84
CA ARG A 2 6.97 -8.29 0.69
C ARG A 2 5.45 -8.39 0.80
N ASP A 3 4.96 -8.16 1.99
CA ASP A 3 3.59 -8.37 2.47
C ASP A 3 2.68 -7.13 2.38
N VAL A 4 3.27 -5.94 2.12
CA VAL A 4 2.53 -4.67 1.96
C VAL A 4 3.02 -3.95 0.73
N ASP A 5 2.13 -3.61 -0.19
CA ASP A 5 2.42 -2.79 -1.36
C ASP A 5 1.29 -1.79 -1.67
N LEU A 6 1.59 -0.80 -2.51
CA LEU A 6 0.69 0.31 -2.80
C LEU A 6 -0.51 -0.10 -3.68
N ASP A 7 -0.31 -1.07 -4.57
CA ASP A 7 -1.32 -1.48 -5.55
C ASP A 7 -2.27 -2.54 -5.01
N HIS A 8 -1.77 -3.46 -4.16
CA HIS A 8 -2.53 -4.60 -3.64
C HIS A 8 -2.84 -4.50 -2.14
N GLY A 9 -2.32 -3.46 -1.46
CA GLY A 9 -2.50 -3.32 -0.01
C GLY A 9 -1.71 -4.34 0.79
N VAL A 10 -2.34 -4.99 1.76
CA VAL A 10 -1.73 -6.04 2.60
C VAL A 10 -2.00 -7.41 1.98
N LYS A 11 -0.95 -8.13 1.64
CA LYS A 11 -1.03 -9.53 1.19
C LYS A 11 -1.09 -10.45 2.41
N TRP A 12 -2.28 -10.69 2.91
CA TRP A 12 -2.50 -11.46 4.14
C TRP A 12 -1.96 -12.89 4.08
N SER A 13 -1.84 -13.49 2.88
CA SER A 13 -1.20 -14.80 2.68
C SER A 13 0.29 -14.81 3.02
N ASP A 14 0.97 -13.67 2.87
CA ASP A 14 2.42 -13.54 2.97
C ASP A 14 2.86 -13.03 4.35
N VAL A 15 1.88 -12.70 5.22
CA VAL A 15 2.14 -12.19 6.58
C VAL A 15 2.77 -13.27 7.45
N THR A 16 3.87 -12.93 8.11
CA THR A 16 4.57 -13.85 9.01
C THR A 16 3.77 -14.03 10.30
N ARG A 17 3.52 -15.29 10.67
CA ARG A 17 2.95 -15.62 11.97
C ARG A 17 4.02 -15.59 13.05
N THR A 18 3.70 -14.97 14.18
CA THR A 18 4.61 -14.86 15.32
C THR A 18 3.86 -15.05 16.64
N THR A 19 4.59 -15.48 17.66
CA THR A 19 4.07 -15.53 19.02
C THR A 19 4.39 -14.23 19.73
N LEU A 20 3.38 -13.57 20.25
CA LEU A 20 3.57 -12.32 20.97
C LEU A 20 4.02 -12.62 22.41
N ALA A 21 5.27 -12.29 22.71
CA ALA A 21 5.81 -12.35 24.06
C ALA A 21 5.70 -10.96 24.71
N GLY A 22 4.73 -10.75 25.61
CA GLY A 22 4.59 -9.46 26.28
C GLY A 22 3.53 -9.48 27.39
N ARG A 23 3.71 -8.61 28.40
CA ARG A 23 2.72 -8.44 29.50
C ARG A 23 1.59 -7.48 29.15
N LYS A 24 1.73 -6.66 28.07
CA LYS A 24 0.71 -5.72 27.63
C LYS A 24 -0.18 -6.37 26.58
N PRO A 25 -1.49 -6.09 26.58
CA PRO A 25 -2.37 -6.55 25.51
C PRO A 25 -1.87 -6.00 24.16
N PRO A 26 -1.90 -6.82 23.10
CA PRO A 26 -1.50 -6.39 21.78
C PRO A 26 -2.40 -5.28 21.25
N ASP A 27 -1.83 -4.32 20.55
CA ASP A 27 -2.60 -3.35 19.77
C ASP A 27 -2.96 -3.99 18.42
N TRP A 28 -4.12 -4.63 18.39
CA TRP A 28 -4.62 -5.33 17.21
C TRP A 28 -4.95 -4.36 16.10
N LEU A 29 -4.58 -4.72 14.88
CA LEU A 29 -4.97 -4.02 13.66
C LEU A 29 -6.48 -4.14 13.45
N LYS A 30 -7.08 -3.07 12.96
CA LYS A 30 -8.51 -2.94 12.72
C LYS A 30 -8.75 -2.36 11.32
N ALA A 31 -9.92 -2.59 10.78
CA ALA A 31 -10.38 -1.89 9.59
C ALA A 31 -10.23 -0.37 9.75
N GLY A 32 -9.68 0.30 8.75
CA GLY A 32 -9.39 1.73 8.79
C GLY A 32 -8.05 2.11 9.44
N ASP A 33 -7.29 1.17 10.00
CA ASP A 33 -5.91 1.44 10.38
C ASP A 33 -5.06 1.68 9.13
N ILE A 34 -4.04 2.53 9.25
CA ILE A 34 -3.15 2.88 8.14
C ILE A 34 -1.73 2.50 8.50
N LEU A 35 -1.11 1.69 7.66
CA LEU A 35 0.31 1.36 7.75
C LEU A 35 1.10 2.35 6.91
N PHE A 36 1.98 3.12 7.55
CA PHE A 36 2.88 4.03 6.86
C PHE A 36 4.30 3.46 6.81
N VAL A 37 4.85 3.31 5.61
CA VAL A 37 6.22 2.88 5.37
C VAL A 37 7.14 4.08 5.49
N ALA A 38 7.86 4.14 6.61
CA ALA A 38 8.70 5.29 6.99
C ALA A 38 10.18 5.14 6.58
N LYS A 39 10.58 4.00 6.01
CA LYS A 39 11.98 3.72 5.65
C LYS A 39 12.07 3.03 4.28
N GLY A 40 13.04 3.43 3.48
CA GLY A 40 13.31 2.80 2.19
C GLY A 40 13.37 3.79 1.03
N ALA A 41 13.36 3.26 -0.19
CA ALA A 41 13.41 4.07 -1.41
C ALA A 41 12.12 4.87 -1.68
N ARG A 42 11.01 4.46 -1.08
CA ARG A 42 9.68 5.09 -1.24
C ARG A 42 8.94 5.10 0.09
N PHE A 43 8.31 6.22 0.39
CA PHE A 43 7.38 6.36 1.50
C PHE A 43 5.96 6.17 0.96
N TYR A 44 5.13 5.41 1.64
CA TYR A 44 3.73 5.23 1.24
C TYR A 44 2.86 4.79 2.40
N ALA A 45 1.57 4.94 2.25
CA ALA A 45 0.57 4.55 3.22
C ALA A 45 -0.44 3.57 2.60
N VAL A 46 -0.83 2.57 3.38
CA VAL A 46 -1.86 1.60 3.00
C VAL A 46 -2.92 1.59 4.09
N CYS A 47 -4.16 1.86 3.71
CA CYS A 47 -5.31 1.69 4.59
C CYS A 47 -5.67 0.20 4.64
N ILE A 48 -5.88 -0.33 5.84
CA ILE A 48 -6.22 -1.72 6.06
C ILE A 48 -7.73 -1.89 5.96
N ASP A 49 -8.14 -2.85 5.15
CA ASP A 49 -9.48 -3.42 5.21
C ASP A 49 -9.60 -4.31 6.46
N ASP A 50 -10.71 -5.07 6.58
CA ASP A 50 -10.89 -5.95 7.73
C ASP A 50 -9.84 -7.08 7.74
N PRO A 51 -8.96 -7.16 8.76
CA PRO A 51 -7.96 -8.22 8.83
C PRO A 51 -8.64 -9.60 8.96
N PRO A 52 -8.26 -10.61 8.17
CA PRO A 52 -8.89 -11.93 8.19
C PRO A 52 -8.59 -12.73 9.48
N SER A 53 -7.62 -12.28 10.27
CA SER A 53 -7.23 -12.86 11.56
C SER A 53 -6.56 -11.79 12.43
N PRO A 54 -6.48 -11.99 13.75
CA PRO A 54 -5.78 -11.07 14.64
C PRO A 54 -4.35 -10.82 14.17
N ALA A 55 -4.04 -9.56 13.90
CA ALA A 55 -2.74 -9.12 13.41
C ALA A 55 -2.23 -7.90 14.19
N VAL A 56 -0.93 -7.71 14.25
CA VAL A 56 -0.26 -6.55 14.87
C VAL A 56 0.64 -5.85 13.87
N CYS A 57 0.80 -4.54 14.07
CA CYS A 57 1.71 -3.75 13.24
C CYS A 57 3.17 -4.14 13.49
N SER A 58 3.92 -4.42 12.43
CA SER A 58 5.37 -4.61 12.52
C SER A 58 6.07 -3.30 12.90
N PRO A 59 7.20 -3.35 13.67
CA PRO A 59 8.02 -2.17 14.00
C PRO A 59 8.58 -1.40 12.79
N HIS A 60 8.48 -1.97 11.60
CA HIS A 60 8.92 -1.33 10.35
C HIS A 60 7.93 -0.29 9.81
N PHE A 61 6.71 -0.28 10.34
CA PHE A 61 5.66 0.66 9.96
C PHE A 61 5.32 1.61 11.10
N PHE A 62 4.82 2.78 10.77
CA PHE A 62 4.03 3.56 11.71
C PHE A 62 2.56 3.22 11.52
N LEU A 63 1.91 2.86 12.61
CA LEU A 63 0.47 2.68 12.64
C LEU A 63 -0.17 4.06 12.86
N LEU A 64 -0.99 4.49 11.88
CA LEU A 64 -1.79 5.70 11.97
C LEU A 64 -3.26 5.30 12.14
N ARG A 65 -3.92 5.93 13.08
CA ARG A 65 -5.34 5.67 13.38
C ARG A 65 -6.10 6.99 13.42
N VAL A 66 -7.09 7.11 12.58
CA VAL A 66 -7.95 8.29 12.55
C VAL A 66 -9.00 8.18 13.65
N ALA A 67 -9.29 9.28 14.32
CA ALA A 67 -10.35 9.32 15.34
C ALA A 67 -11.72 8.99 14.72
N PRO A 68 -12.51 8.08 15.32
CA PRO A 68 -13.75 7.55 14.68
C PRO A 68 -14.78 8.63 14.34
N GLN A 69 -14.80 9.76 15.06
CA GLN A 69 -15.74 10.86 14.83
C GLN A 69 -15.07 12.12 14.26
N GLY A 70 -13.85 11.96 13.72
CA GLY A 70 -13.11 13.06 13.13
C GLY A 70 -13.59 13.42 11.71
N PRO A 71 -13.19 14.60 11.19
CA PRO A 71 -13.56 15.05 9.86
C PRO A 71 -12.75 14.38 8.74
N LEU A 72 -11.98 13.35 9.04
CA LEU A 72 -11.02 12.72 8.12
C LEU A 72 -11.36 11.23 7.95
N LEU A 73 -11.46 10.77 6.70
CA LEU A 73 -11.61 9.35 6.38
C LEU A 73 -10.23 8.66 6.33
N PRO A 74 -10.06 7.47 6.93
CA PRO A 74 -8.79 6.73 6.88
C PRO A 74 -8.30 6.46 5.44
N ALA A 75 -9.18 6.01 4.56
CA ALA A 75 -8.84 5.75 3.16
C ALA A 75 -8.41 7.04 2.43
N PHE A 76 -9.04 8.19 2.74
CA PHE A 76 -8.63 9.47 2.18
C PHE A 76 -7.25 9.89 2.68
N LEU A 77 -6.96 9.72 3.98
CA LEU A 77 -5.64 10.02 4.53
C LEU A 77 -4.56 9.18 3.86
N ALA A 78 -4.77 7.87 3.72
CA ALA A 78 -3.83 6.98 3.02
C ALA A 78 -3.65 7.42 1.56
N TRP A 79 -4.74 7.74 0.85
CA TRP A 79 -4.68 8.28 -0.50
C TRP A 79 -3.87 9.58 -0.56
N GLN A 80 -4.14 10.56 0.31
CA GLN A 80 -3.47 11.86 0.32
C GLN A 80 -1.96 11.74 0.59
N ILE A 81 -1.55 10.89 1.52
CA ILE A 81 -0.14 10.61 1.79
C ILE A 81 0.58 10.13 0.53
N ASN A 82 -0.08 9.36 -0.32
CA ASN A 82 0.49 8.82 -1.54
C ASN A 82 0.49 9.81 -2.73
N GLN A 83 -0.12 10.99 -2.58
CA GLN A 83 -0.15 11.99 -3.66
C GLN A 83 1.11 12.84 -3.69
N LEU A 84 1.44 13.32 -4.89
CA LEU A 84 2.66 14.09 -5.15
C LEU A 84 2.89 15.29 -4.20
N PRO A 85 1.88 16.10 -3.84
CA PRO A 85 2.09 17.21 -2.92
C PRO A 85 2.60 16.76 -1.54
N PHE A 86 2.05 15.67 -1.00
CA PHE A 86 2.47 15.12 0.28
C PHE A 86 3.82 14.38 0.17
N GLN A 87 4.04 13.65 -0.92
CA GLN A 87 5.31 12.99 -1.20
C GLN A 87 6.48 13.98 -1.29
N ARG A 88 6.26 15.18 -1.82
CA ARG A 88 7.27 16.26 -1.81
C ARG A 88 7.62 16.71 -0.39
N GLN A 89 6.63 16.86 0.49
CA GLN A 89 6.89 17.19 1.91
C GLN A 89 7.71 16.08 2.59
N LEU A 90 7.34 14.81 2.36
CA LEU A 90 8.09 13.66 2.88
C LEU A 90 9.54 13.63 2.39
N GLN A 91 9.77 13.87 1.10
CA GLN A 91 11.11 13.89 0.52
C GLN A 91 11.99 15.02 1.08
N GLN A 92 11.41 16.20 1.29
CA GLN A 92 12.10 17.34 1.88
C GLN A 92 12.44 17.12 3.36
N ALA A 93 11.59 16.39 4.07
CA ALA A 93 11.74 16.12 5.49
C ALA A 93 12.49 14.81 5.81
N ALA A 94 12.81 14.01 4.79
CA ALA A 94 13.50 12.75 4.94
C ALA A 94 14.96 12.94 5.32
N GLU A 95 15.47 12.07 6.20
CA GLU A 95 16.86 12.05 6.65
C GLU A 95 17.52 10.73 6.28
N GLY A 96 18.84 10.78 6.09
CA GLY A 96 19.67 9.61 5.79
C GLY A 96 20.38 9.71 4.43
N SER A 97 21.61 9.18 4.35
CA SER A 97 22.43 9.21 3.15
C SER A 97 22.31 7.94 2.30
N SER A 98 22.22 6.77 2.93
CA SER A 98 22.12 5.48 2.26
C SER A 98 20.69 4.94 2.21
N GLN A 99 19.90 5.22 3.22
CA GLN A 99 18.49 4.85 3.31
C GLN A 99 17.71 6.00 3.92
N LEU A 100 16.80 6.55 3.14
CA LEU A 100 15.92 7.62 3.61
C LEU A 100 14.94 7.09 4.66
N SER A 101 14.70 7.92 5.68
CA SER A 101 13.74 7.61 6.74
C SER A 101 13.01 8.86 7.22
N ILE A 102 11.75 8.67 7.61
CA ILE A 102 10.93 9.69 8.25
C ILE A 102 10.80 9.33 9.72
N ARG A 103 11.12 10.28 10.60
CA ARG A 103 10.86 10.13 12.04
C ARG A 103 9.41 10.48 12.36
N ARG A 104 8.86 9.86 13.38
CA ARG A 104 7.46 10.05 13.77
C ARG A 104 7.10 11.54 14.04
N PRO A 105 7.87 12.33 14.81
CA PRO A 105 7.56 13.75 15.00
C PRO A 105 7.54 14.57 13.71
N VAL A 106 8.38 14.18 12.73
CA VAL A 106 8.41 14.82 11.42
C VAL A 106 7.13 14.51 10.64
N LEU A 107 6.71 13.24 10.60
CA LEU A 107 5.44 12.85 9.98
C LEU A 107 4.24 13.59 10.60
N GLU A 108 4.22 13.73 11.92
CA GLU A 108 3.17 14.41 12.68
C GLU A 108 3.13 15.93 12.42
N SER A 109 4.23 16.54 11.96
CA SER A 109 4.31 17.96 11.61
C SER A 109 3.90 18.31 10.18
N LEU A 110 3.67 17.30 9.32
CA LEU A 110 3.32 17.53 7.93
C LEU A 110 1.89 18.05 7.77
N THR A 111 1.70 18.91 6.79
CA THR A 111 0.41 19.56 6.55
C THR A 111 -0.53 18.64 5.77
N LEU A 112 -1.72 18.44 6.30
CA LEU A 112 -2.82 17.74 5.67
C LEU A 112 -3.88 18.72 5.15
N CYS A 113 -4.49 18.41 4.01
CA CYS A 113 -5.69 19.06 3.54
C CYS A 113 -6.89 18.20 3.94
N VAL A 114 -7.89 18.79 4.60
CA VAL A 114 -9.09 18.09 5.05
C VAL A 114 -10.32 18.73 4.41
N PRO A 115 -10.70 18.30 3.19
CA PRO A 115 -11.92 18.78 2.52
C PRO A 115 -13.19 18.20 3.18
N SER A 116 -14.36 18.54 2.65
CA SER A 116 -15.62 17.99 3.14
C SER A 116 -15.62 16.45 3.07
N LEU A 117 -16.34 15.78 3.97
CA LEU A 117 -16.47 14.30 3.93
C LEU A 117 -17.03 13.80 2.60
N VAL A 118 -17.92 14.56 1.96
CA VAL A 118 -18.46 14.24 0.65
C VAL A 118 -17.37 14.22 -0.42
N ASP A 119 -16.49 15.21 -0.40
CA ASP A 119 -15.38 15.27 -1.37
C ASP A 119 -14.35 14.18 -1.09
N GLN A 120 -14.05 13.91 0.18
CA GLN A 120 -13.20 12.78 0.54
C GLN A 120 -13.74 11.45 0.01
N GLN A 121 -15.04 11.18 0.19
CA GLN A 121 -15.70 9.97 -0.33
C GLN A 121 -15.60 9.87 -1.85
N ARG A 122 -15.86 10.96 -2.58
CA ARG A 122 -15.74 11.01 -4.04
C ARG A 122 -14.32 10.71 -4.50
N ILE A 123 -13.33 11.30 -3.84
CA ILE A 123 -11.92 11.09 -4.17
C ILE A 123 -11.51 9.63 -3.92
N VAL A 124 -11.90 9.06 -2.78
CA VAL A 124 -11.61 7.64 -2.45
C VAL A 124 -12.26 6.72 -3.49
N ALA A 125 -13.53 6.94 -3.81
CA ALA A 125 -14.24 6.13 -4.81
C ALA A 125 -13.56 6.20 -6.19
N LEU A 126 -13.13 7.37 -6.64
CA LEU A 126 -12.38 7.53 -7.88
C LEU A 126 -11.02 6.82 -7.83
N ALA A 127 -10.31 6.93 -6.71
CA ALA A 127 -9.02 6.27 -6.52
C ALA A 127 -9.15 4.73 -6.55
N ASP A 128 -10.21 4.19 -5.95
CA ASP A 128 -10.50 2.76 -5.95
C ASP A 128 -10.84 2.25 -7.36
N LEU A 129 -11.66 2.98 -8.10
CA LEU A 129 -11.96 2.66 -9.50
C LEU A 129 -10.68 2.67 -10.36
N THR A 130 -9.84 3.68 -10.21
CA THR A 130 -8.56 3.77 -10.93
C THR A 130 -7.63 2.61 -10.60
N ARG A 131 -7.61 2.15 -9.33
CA ARG A 131 -6.83 0.99 -8.91
C ARG A 131 -7.36 -0.30 -9.54
N GLN A 132 -8.68 -0.50 -9.56
CA GLN A 132 -9.33 -1.65 -10.20
C GLN A 132 -9.06 -1.68 -11.71
N GLU A 133 -9.21 -0.54 -12.39
CA GLU A 133 -8.92 -0.40 -13.81
C GLU A 133 -7.46 -0.78 -14.12
N ARG A 134 -6.50 -0.26 -13.35
CA ARG A 134 -5.08 -0.60 -13.49
C ARG A 134 -4.85 -2.10 -13.32
N HIS A 135 -5.50 -2.73 -12.34
CA HIS A 135 -5.39 -4.16 -12.12
C HIS A 135 -5.85 -4.96 -13.33
N VAL A 136 -7.01 -4.64 -13.90
CA VAL A 136 -7.55 -5.30 -15.09
C VAL A 136 -6.64 -5.09 -16.31
N LEU A 137 -6.13 -3.87 -16.51
CA LEU A 137 -5.19 -3.59 -17.59
C LEU A 137 -3.90 -4.39 -17.47
N ASN A 138 -3.35 -4.50 -16.27
CA ASN A 138 -2.15 -5.30 -16.02
C ASN A 138 -2.39 -6.79 -16.27
N GLN A 139 -3.56 -7.32 -15.90
CA GLN A 139 -3.95 -8.70 -16.24
C GLN A 139 -4.05 -8.90 -17.75
N LEU A 140 -4.65 -7.94 -18.46
CA LEU A 140 -4.75 -8.01 -19.92
C LEU A 140 -3.36 -8.02 -20.58
N ILE A 141 -2.45 -7.14 -20.15
CA ILE A 141 -1.07 -7.11 -20.64
C ILE A 141 -0.40 -8.46 -20.41
N HIS A 142 -0.45 -8.98 -19.19
CA HIS A 142 0.15 -10.26 -18.85
C HIS A 142 -0.40 -11.42 -19.67
N ASN A 143 -1.72 -11.49 -19.87
CA ASN A 143 -2.34 -12.51 -20.72
C ASN A 143 -1.86 -12.42 -22.18
N ARG A 144 -1.66 -11.21 -22.71
CA ARG A 144 -1.12 -11.02 -24.06
C ARG A 144 0.33 -11.48 -24.18
N GLU A 145 1.14 -11.18 -23.19
CA GLU A 145 2.53 -11.63 -23.13
C GLU A 145 2.60 -13.18 -23.10
N GLN A 146 1.76 -13.83 -22.30
CA GLN A 146 1.67 -15.29 -22.26
C GLN A 146 1.24 -15.89 -23.61
N GLN A 147 0.25 -15.28 -24.28
CA GLN A 147 -0.18 -15.73 -25.62
C GLN A 147 0.96 -15.63 -26.64
N LEU A 148 1.71 -14.52 -26.64
CA LEU A 148 2.86 -14.35 -27.53
C LEU A 148 3.97 -15.38 -27.25
N GLN A 149 4.23 -15.65 -25.98
CA GLN A 149 5.20 -16.66 -25.57
C GLN A 149 4.78 -18.05 -26.06
N ALA A 150 3.53 -18.45 -25.88
CA ALA A 150 3.02 -19.73 -26.32
C ALA A 150 3.09 -19.90 -27.85
N LEU A 151 2.82 -18.80 -28.60
CA LEU A 151 3.00 -18.82 -30.07
C LEU A 151 4.47 -19.00 -30.46
N ALA A 152 5.40 -18.31 -29.77
CA ALA A 152 6.83 -18.46 -30.04
C ALA A 152 7.30 -19.91 -29.80
N GLU A 153 6.87 -20.51 -28.69
CA GLU A 153 7.19 -21.90 -28.35
C GLU A 153 6.63 -22.88 -29.40
N SER A 154 5.39 -22.67 -29.85
CA SER A 154 4.77 -23.52 -30.89
C SER A 154 5.52 -23.43 -32.22
N LEU A 155 6.02 -22.27 -32.62
CA LEU A 155 6.82 -22.09 -33.81
C LEU A 155 8.17 -22.82 -33.72
N VAL A 156 8.83 -22.80 -32.57
CA VAL A 156 10.09 -23.55 -32.36
C VAL A 156 9.85 -25.04 -32.42
N HIS A 157 8.78 -25.55 -31.80
CA HIS A 157 8.44 -26.98 -31.87
C HIS A 157 8.09 -27.42 -33.28
N ALA A 158 7.33 -26.64 -34.04
CA ALA A 158 7.02 -26.95 -35.45
C ALA A 158 8.27 -26.99 -36.31
N ALA A 159 9.23 -26.10 -36.11
CA ALA A 159 10.50 -26.10 -36.86
C ALA A 159 11.38 -27.32 -36.53
N GLN A 160 11.35 -27.82 -35.29
CA GLN A 160 12.09 -29.00 -34.86
C GLN A 160 11.45 -30.32 -35.34
N ALA A 161 10.13 -30.37 -35.49
CA ALA A 161 9.41 -31.55 -35.97
C ALA A 161 9.47 -31.71 -37.50
N GLY A 162 9.89 -30.69 -38.26
CA GLY A 162 9.99 -30.70 -39.71
C GLY A 162 11.39 -31.11 -40.26
N HIS A 163 12.32 -31.51 -39.37
CA HIS A 163 13.63 -32.08 -39.70
C HIS A 163 13.67 -33.55 -39.33
#